data_f881dc9efd7e4e40f8763cad68afccec
#
_entry.id   f881dc9efd7e4e40f8763cad68afccec
#
_cell.length_a   1.000
_cell.length_b   1.000
_cell.length_c   1.000
_cell.angle_alpha   90.00
_cell.angle_beta   90.00
_cell.angle_gamma   90.00
#
_symmetry.space_group_name_H-M   'P 1'
#
loop_
_entity.id
_entity.type
_entity.pdbx_description
1 polymer ?
#
loop_
_entity_poly.entity_id
_entity_poly.type
_entity_poly.pdbx_seq_one_letter_code
_entity_poly.pdbx_strand_id
1 'polypeptide(L)'
;METVRIGMLIPSSNTVAEPVTNRLLHGVPGVSVHYARVRVTEIALSPASDAQFAAGPMLEAASLLADAGVRLIVWNGTAGSWLGIDHDRRLCEAIERGTGIPATTSTMAILDAVRACGIRRLAIVTPYTADVNERIAAVYEGFGIRSAGAVGRGLTVNRSFADLSEDEIVRMIGEAAAMPGADGVAVVCTNMRGARAAAEAERRLKVPVVDSVAVTVGHALRLAGYGGVRPKKNRGCISAGRRRGGQGTDWPADAEVPGHCRRR
;
A
#
# COMPACT_ATOMS: atom_id res chain seq x y z
N MET A 1 2.04 -9.81 -27.09
CA MET A 1 2.78 -9.39 -25.88
C MET A 1 2.58 -10.44 -24.81
N GLU A 2 3.62 -10.85 -24.14
CA GLU A 2 3.54 -11.79 -23.02
C GLU A 2 2.75 -11.18 -21.86
N THR A 3 1.84 -11.98 -21.25
CA THR A 3 1.03 -11.52 -20.11
C THR A 3 1.90 -11.35 -18.86
N VAL A 4 1.87 -10.18 -18.26
CA VAL A 4 2.47 -9.91 -16.95
C VAL A 4 1.56 -10.48 -15.88
N ARG A 5 2.00 -11.55 -15.20
CA ARG A 5 1.29 -12.16 -14.09
C ARG A 5 1.82 -11.59 -12.77
N ILE A 6 0.92 -11.12 -11.91
CA ILE A 6 1.23 -10.58 -10.58
C ILE A 6 0.56 -11.46 -9.54
N GLY A 7 1.31 -11.96 -8.57
CA GLY A 7 0.78 -12.67 -7.41
C GLY A 7 0.49 -11.69 -6.28
N MET A 8 -0.67 -11.81 -5.62
CA MET A 8 -1.02 -11.02 -4.45
C MET A 8 -1.39 -11.90 -3.26
N LEU A 9 -0.65 -11.76 -2.18
CA LEU A 9 -1.00 -12.28 -0.87
C LEU A 9 -2.03 -11.35 -0.24
N ILE A 10 -3.15 -11.89 0.19
CA ILE A 10 -4.30 -11.13 0.72
C ILE A 10 -4.64 -11.62 2.14
N PRO A 11 -4.91 -10.73 3.12
CA PRO A 11 -5.50 -11.13 4.40
C PRO A 11 -6.77 -11.94 4.21
N SER A 12 -6.93 -13.07 4.92
CA SER A 12 -8.04 -14.02 4.73
C SER A 12 -9.43 -13.40 4.90
N SER A 13 -9.55 -12.40 5.75
CA SER A 13 -10.79 -11.68 6.02
C SER A 13 -10.98 -10.38 5.20
N ASN A 14 -10.01 -10.06 4.31
CA ASN A 14 -10.11 -8.90 3.43
C ASN A 14 -11.07 -9.19 2.26
N THR A 15 -12.08 -8.34 2.08
CA THR A 15 -13.09 -8.48 1.02
C THR A 15 -13.05 -7.32 0.02
N VAL A 16 -12.10 -6.39 0.17
CA VAL A 16 -11.99 -5.17 -0.64
C VAL A 16 -10.83 -5.22 -1.63
N ALA A 17 -9.67 -5.71 -1.22
CA ALA A 17 -8.44 -5.64 -2.03
C ALA A 17 -8.58 -6.31 -3.41
N GLU A 18 -9.13 -7.54 -3.47
CA GLU A 18 -9.30 -8.26 -4.74
C GLU A 18 -10.28 -7.56 -5.71
N PRO A 19 -11.54 -7.26 -5.33
CA PRO A 19 -12.48 -6.62 -6.24
C PRO A 19 -12.02 -5.21 -6.66
N VAL A 20 -11.34 -4.45 -5.79
CA VAL A 20 -10.80 -3.15 -6.14
C VAL A 20 -9.63 -3.28 -7.11
N THR A 21 -8.69 -4.19 -6.87
CA THR A 21 -7.58 -4.48 -7.79
C THR A 21 -8.09 -4.88 -9.17
N ASN A 22 -9.06 -5.81 -9.25
CA ASN A 22 -9.64 -6.25 -10.51
C ASN A 22 -10.34 -5.10 -11.25
N ARG A 23 -11.01 -4.22 -10.51
CA ARG A 23 -11.66 -3.02 -11.10
C ARG A 23 -10.62 -2.03 -11.63
N LEU A 24 -9.53 -1.80 -10.92
CA LEU A 24 -8.44 -0.92 -11.34
C LEU A 24 -7.75 -1.42 -12.61
N LEU A 25 -7.64 -2.74 -12.75
CA LEU A 25 -7.01 -3.38 -13.90
C LEU A 25 -7.98 -3.70 -15.05
N HIS A 26 -9.28 -3.43 -14.86
CA HIS A 26 -10.26 -3.67 -15.92
C HIS A 26 -9.92 -2.90 -17.18
N GLY A 27 -9.79 -3.62 -18.31
CA GLY A 27 -9.40 -3.04 -19.60
C GLY A 27 -7.91 -2.69 -19.73
N VAL A 28 -7.07 -3.14 -18.81
CA VAL A 28 -5.61 -3.09 -18.96
C VAL A 28 -5.14 -4.39 -19.63
N PRO A 29 -4.71 -4.34 -20.92
CA PRO A 29 -4.36 -5.55 -21.66
C PRO A 29 -3.04 -6.15 -21.15
N GLY A 30 -2.92 -7.48 -21.26
CA GLY A 30 -1.66 -8.17 -20.97
C GLY A 30 -1.25 -8.17 -19.49
N VAL A 31 -2.20 -8.04 -18.55
CA VAL A 31 -1.98 -8.18 -17.11
C VAL A 31 -2.99 -9.17 -16.53
N SER A 32 -2.54 -10.06 -15.66
CA SER A 32 -3.40 -10.89 -14.82
C SER A 32 -2.92 -10.86 -13.36
N VAL A 33 -3.86 -11.02 -12.43
CA VAL A 33 -3.56 -11.06 -11.00
C VAL A 33 -4.05 -12.39 -10.43
N HIS A 34 -3.21 -13.03 -9.65
CA HIS A 34 -3.44 -14.30 -8.98
C HIS A 34 -3.38 -14.08 -7.48
N TYR A 35 -4.33 -14.63 -6.72
CA TYR A 35 -4.47 -14.34 -5.29
C TYR A 35 -4.24 -15.60 -4.46
N ALA A 36 -3.54 -15.44 -3.34
CA ALA A 36 -3.47 -16.41 -2.26
C ALA A 36 -3.77 -15.71 -0.94
N ARG A 37 -4.46 -16.42 -0.03
CA ARG A 37 -4.93 -15.82 1.23
C ARG A 37 -4.09 -16.30 2.40
N VAL A 38 -3.80 -15.38 3.32
CA VAL A 38 -3.07 -15.64 4.56
C VAL A 38 -3.99 -15.27 5.74
N ARG A 39 -4.01 -16.08 6.77
CA ARG A 39 -4.88 -15.85 7.92
C ARG A 39 -4.51 -14.57 8.66
N VAL A 40 -5.35 -13.55 8.54
CA VAL A 40 -5.32 -12.31 9.29
C VAL A 40 -6.77 -11.89 9.55
N THR A 41 -7.17 -11.81 10.81
CA THR A 41 -8.54 -11.54 11.21
C THR A 41 -8.69 -10.34 12.14
N GLU A 42 -7.60 -9.93 12.78
CA GLU A 42 -7.58 -8.85 13.75
C GLU A 42 -6.35 -7.96 13.57
N ILE A 43 -6.50 -6.68 13.86
CA ILE A 43 -5.40 -5.70 13.92
C ILE A 43 -5.45 -5.01 15.28
N ALA A 44 -4.43 -5.28 16.09
CA ALA A 44 -4.20 -4.68 17.40
C ALA A 44 -2.70 -4.71 17.73
N LEU A 45 -2.23 -3.85 18.63
CA LEU A 45 -0.87 -3.91 19.16
C LEU A 45 -0.79 -4.98 20.26
N SER A 46 -0.79 -6.24 19.87
CA SER A 46 -0.69 -7.38 20.78
C SER A 46 0.15 -8.50 20.16
N PRO A 47 0.85 -9.32 20.98
CA PRO A 47 1.62 -10.46 20.46
C PRO A 47 0.77 -11.44 19.63
N ALA A 48 -0.50 -11.64 19.97
CA ALA A 48 -1.41 -12.52 19.23
C ALA A 48 -1.75 -11.94 17.83
N SER A 49 -1.98 -10.63 17.74
CA SER A 49 -2.20 -9.96 16.47
C SER A 49 -0.92 -9.97 15.61
N ASP A 50 0.24 -9.69 16.20
CA ASP A 50 1.51 -9.67 15.48
C ASP A 50 1.90 -11.05 14.94
N ALA A 51 1.57 -12.13 15.66
CA ALA A 51 1.84 -13.51 15.25
C ALA A 51 1.14 -13.89 13.92
N GLN A 52 0.04 -13.22 13.55
CA GLN A 52 -0.63 -13.45 12.26
C GLN A 52 0.24 -13.03 11.05
N PHE A 53 1.25 -12.20 11.27
CA PHE A 53 2.18 -11.72 10.24
C PHE A 53 3.51 -12.50 10.21
N ALA A 54 3.55 -13.69 10.84
CA ALA A 54 4.70 -14.57 10.78
C ALA A 54 5.03 -14.99 9.34
N ALA A 55 6.31 -15.14 9.03
CA ALA A 55 6.77 -15.41 7.66
C ALA A 55 6.31 -16.78 7.12
N GLY A 56 6.18 -17.83 7.96
CA GLY A 56 5.84 -19.18 7.52
C GLY A 56 4.60 -19.26 6.63
N PRO A 57 3.40 -18.89 7.13
CA PRO A 57 2.17 -18.91 6.32
C PRO A 57 2.24 -17.99 5.08
N MET A 58 3.00 -16.90 5.14
CA MET A 58 3.22 -16.02 4.00
C MET A 58 4.06 -16.72 2.90
N LEU A 59 5.08 -17.48 3.29
CA LEU A 59 5.94 -18.23 2.36
C LEU A 59 5.19 -19.40 1.71
N GLU A 60 4.35 -20.11 2.47
CA GLU A 60 3.49 -21.17 1.92
C GLU A 60 2.55 -20.61 0.84
N ALA A 61 1.88 -19.50 1.13
CA ALA A 61 1.01 -18.85 0.17
C ALA A 61 1.77 -18.26 -1.04
N ALA A 62 2.99 -17.77 -0.83
CA ALA A 62 3.85 -17.28 -1.89
C ALA A 62 4.32 -18.39 -2.83
N SER A 63 4.59 -19.59 -2.32
CA SER A 63 4.98 -20.75 -3.14
C SER A 63 3.86 -21.14 -4.11
N LEU A 64 2.60 -21.11 -3.68
CA LEU A 64 1.44 -21.37 -4.55
C LEU A 64 1.30 -20.33 -5.67
N LEU A 65 1.66 -19.08 -5.41
CA LEU A 65 1.71 -18.06 -6.44
C LEU A 65 2.88 -18.25 -7.41
N ALA A 66 4.00 -18.77 -6.91
CA ALA A 66 5.15 -19.11 -7.75
C ALA A 66 4.82 -20.19 -8.79
N ASP A 67 4.00 -21.19 -8.45
CA ASP A 67 3.52 -22.21 -9.39
C ASP A 67 2.76 -21.62 -10.59
N ALA A 68 2.10 -20.48 -10.40
CA ALA A 68 1.43 -19.75 -11.48
C ALA A 68 2.40 -18.95 -12.39
N GLY A 69 3.69 -18.99 -12.13
CA GLY A 69 4.72 -18.28 -12.89
C GLY A 69 4.54 -16.77 -12.87
N VAL A 70 4.23 -16.21 -11.69
CA VAL A 70 4.10 -14.77 -11.52
C VAL A 70 5.46 -14.07 -11.59
N ARG A 71 5.49 -12.83 -12.07
CA ARG A 71 6.73 -12.04 -12.19
C ARG A 71 7.05 -11.23 -10.92
N LEU A 72 6.07 -11.04 -10.07
CA LEU A 72 6.16 -10.28 -8.83
C LEU A 72 5.19 -10.85 -7.82
N ILE A 73 5.58 -10.95 -6.56
CA ILE A 73 4.71 -11.27 -5.44
C ILE A 73 4.51 -10.02 -4.59
N VAL A 74 3.28 -9.70 -4.24
CA VAL A 74 2.91 -8.51 -3.48
C VAL A 74 2.18 -8.93 -2.20
N TRP A 75 2.69 -8.54 -1.03
CA TRP A 75 1.88 -8.53 0.18
C TRP A 75 0.92 -7.34 0.11
N ASN A 76 -0.33 -7.59 -0.25
CA ASN A 76 -1.39 -6.57 -0.32
C ASN A 76 -2.01 -6.37 1.07
N GLY A 77 -1.16 -5.91 1.99
CA GLY A 77 -1.44 -5.58 3.38
C GLY A 77 -0.49 -4.49 3.86
N THR A 78 -0.93 -3.73 4.86
CA THR A 78 -0.24 -2.55 5.37
C THR A 78 0.46 -2.79 6.72
N ALA A 79 0.75 -4.05 7.07
CA ALA A 79 1.33 -4.42 8.37
C ALA A 79 2.66 -3.72 8.68
N GLY A 80 3.50 -3.51 7.68
CA GLY A 80 4.75 -2.75 7.84
C GLY A 80 4.56 -1.31 8.30
N SER A 81 3.34 -0.75 8.15
CA SER A 81 3.04 0.60 8.64
C SER A 81 3.06 0.69 10.18
N TRP A 82 2.85 -0.41 10.91
CA TRP A 82 2.95 -0.43 12.38
C TRP A 82 3.99 -1.42 12.92
N LEU A 83 4.25 -2.54 12.23
CA LEU A 83 5.31 -3.48 12.59
C LEU A 83 6.71 -2.95 12.23
N GLY A 84 6.77 -1.92 11.39
CA GLY A 84 7.99 -1.33 10.86
C GLY A 84 8.37 -1.86 9.48
N ILE A 85 9.04 -1.03 8.69
CA ILE A 85 9.40 -1.36 7.31
C ILE A 85 10.41 -2.52 7.22
N ASP A 86 11.23 -2.70 8.25
CA ASP A 86 12.18 -3.81 8.31
C ASP A 86 11.47 -5.17 8.43
N HIS A 87 10.26 -5.22 8.99
CA HIS A 87 9.40 -6.39 8.92
C HIS A 87 9.05 -6.72 7.46
N ASP A 88 8.60 -5.73 6.72
CA ASP A 88 8.23 -5.89 5.29
C ASP A 88 9.45 -6.25 4.43
N ARG A 89 10.62 -5.65 4.69
CA ARG A 89 11.88 -5.99 4.00
C ARG A 89 12.25 -7.45 4.21
N ARG A 90 12.26 -7.92 5.47
CA ARG A 90 12.57 -9.33 5.79
C ARG A 90 11.57 -10.28 5.14
N LEU A 91 10.28 -9.92 5.10
CA LEU A 91 9.28 -10.70 4.40
C LEU A 91 9.57 -10.80 2.90
N CYS A 92 9.85 -9.67 2.23
CA CYS A 92 10.20 -9.64 0.80
C CYS A 92 11.44 -10.48 0.50
N GLU A 93 12.50 -10.33 1.29
CA GLU A 93 13.72 -11.13 1.17
C GLU A 93 13.46 -12.62 1.37
N ALA A 94 12.61 -12.99 2.32
CA ALA A 94 12.26 -14.38 2.58
C ALA A 94 11.45 -14.98 1.40
N ILE A 95 10.50 -14.24 0.84
CA ILE A 95 9.74 -14.65 -0.35
C ILE A 95 10.69 -14.81 -1.55
N GLU A 96 11.57 -13.84 -1.79
CA GLU A 96 12.51 -13.89 -2.91
C GLU A 96 13.49 -15.06 -2.77
N ARG A 97 14.03 -15.32 -1.58
CA ARG A 97 14.87 -16.51 -1.33
C ARG A 97 14.13 -17.82 -1.52
N GLY A 98 12.85 -17.89 -1.12
CA GLY A 98 12.07 -19.15 -1.19
C GLY A 98 11.49 -19.44 -2.57
N THR A 99 11.21 -18.41 -3.38
CA THR A 99 10.52 -18.57 -4.67
C THR A 99 11.36 -18.17 -5.89
N GLY A 100 12.46 -17.42 -5.68
CA GLY A 100 13.22 -16.79 -6.76
C GLY A 100 12.50 -15.59 -7.42
N ILE A 101 11.33 -15.16 -6.87
CA ILE A 101 10.49 -14.11 -7.44
C ILE A 101 10.61 -12.85 -6.59
N PRO A 102 10.87 -11.67 -7.19
CA PRO A 102 10.89 -10.41 -6.46
C PRO A 102 9.59 -10.16 -5.69
N ALA A 103 9.69 -9.53 -4.52
CA ALA A 103 8.52 -9.23 -3.69
C ALA A 103 8.46 -7.76 -3.28
N THR A 104 7.25 -7.30 -2.95
CA THR A 104 6.99 -5.97 -2.39
C THR A 104 5.75 -5.98 -1.51
N THR A 105 5.44 -4.84 -0.85
CA THR A 105 4.29 -4.71 0.04
C THR A 105 3.50 -3.44 -0.23
N SER A 106 2.26 -3.37 0.29
CA SER A 106 1.47 -2.14 0.23
C SER A 106 2.10 -1.00 1.04
N THR A 107 2.80 -1.28 2.14
CA THR A 107 3.49 -0.23 2.90
C THR A 107 4.60 0.41 2.07
N MET A 108 5.42 -0.40 1.38
CA MET A 108 6.45 0.12 0.47
C MET A 108 5.84 0.97 -0.65
N ALA A 109 4.71 0.52 -1.22
CA ALA A 109 3.99 1.25 -2.25
C ALA A 109 3.46 2.61 -1.75
N ILE A 110 2.94 2.67 -0.51
CA ILE A 110 2.48 3.91 0.12
C ILE A 110 3.65 4.88 0.31
N LEU A 111 4.77 4.42 0.88
CA LEU A 111 5.95 5.25 1.10
C LEU A 111 6.51 5.82 -0.21
N ASP A 112 6.57 5.01 -1.26
CA ASP A 112 6.96 5.45 -2.60
C ASP A 112 6.00 6.52 -3.15
N ALA A 113 4.69 6.31 -3.00
CA ALA A 113 3.68 7.25 -3.47
C ALA A 113 3.74 8.59 -2.71
N VAL A 114 3.87 8.56 -1.39
CA VAL A 114 4.02 9.74 -0.54
C VAL A 114 5.23 10.58 -0.97
N ARG A 115 6.38 9.92 -1.21
CA ARG A 115 7.59 10.59 -1.71
C ARG A 115 7.39 11.16 -3.12
N ALA A 116 6.83 10.37 -4.02
CA ALA A 116 6.59 10.80 -5.41
C ALA A 116 5.64 12.00 -5.51
N CYS A 117 4.72 12.14 -4.55
CA CYS A 117 3.80 13.27 -4.44
C CYS A 117 4.43 14.48 -3.72
N GLY A 118 5.63 14.35 -3.20
CA GLY A 118 6.29 15.41 -2.43
C GLY A 118 5.64 15.71 -1.08
N ILE A 119 4.87 14.76 -0.53
CA ILE A 119 4.20 14.91 0.76
C ILE A 119 5.25 14.85 1.87
N ARG A 120 5.27 15.89 2.72
CA ARG A 120 6.19 16.02 3.85
C ARG A 120 5.50 15.95 5.20
N ARG A 121 4.22 16.30 5.24
CA ARG A 121 3.39 16.28 6.44
C ARG A 121 2.08 15.56 6.15
N LEU A 122 2.08 14.27 6.48
CA LEU A 122 1.03 13.32 6.13
C LEU A 122 -0.04 13.25 7.22
N ALA A 123 -1.30 13.41 6.84
CA ALA A 123 -2.43 12.99 7.64
C ALA A 123 -2.84 11.56 7.27
N ILE A 124 -3.21 10.74 8.27
CA ILE A 124 -3.46 9.31 8.11
C ILE A 124 -4.94 9.03 8.32
N VAL A 125 -5.52 8.21 7.46
CA VAL A 125 -6.90 7.70 7.57
C VAL A 125 -6.86 6.18 7.67
N THR A 126 -7.46 5.63 8.72
CA THR A 126 -7.49 4.19 8.97
C THR A 126 -8.81 3.76 9.62
N PRO A 127 -9.12 2.45 9.67
CA PRO A 127 -10.20 1.95 10.53
C PRO A 127 -9.73 1.70 11.97
N TYR A 128 -8.42 1.79 12.26
CA TYR A 128 -7.77 1.27 13.46
C TYR A 128 -8.00 2.12 14.70
N THR A 129 -7.56 1.58 15.83
CA THR A 129 -7.51 2.22 17.15
C THR A 129 -6.44 3.32 17.20
N ALA A 130 -6.53 4.19 18.21
CA ALA A 130 -5.64 5.34 18.35
C ALA A 130 -4.16 4.92 18.51
N ASP A 131 -3.89 3.90 19.30
CA ASP A 131 -2.55 3.36 19.55
C ASP A 131 -1.90 2.80 18.28
N VAL A 132 -2.66 2.09 17.44
CA VAL A 132 -2.18 1.63 16.11
C VAL A 132 -1.87 2.82 15.22
N ASN A 133 -2.71 3.87 15.23
CA ASN A 133 -2.48 5.09 14.45
C ASN A 133 -1.22 5.84 14.91
N GLU A 134 -1.01 5.96 16.21
CA GLU A 134 0.21 6.56 16.79
C GLU A 134 1.46 5.77 16.37
N ARG A 135 1.36 4.46 16.36
CA ARG A 135 2.45 3.59 15.92
C ARG A 135 2.75 3.76 14.43
N ILE A 136 1.72 3.89 13.58
CA ILE A 136 1.89 4.19 12.14
C ILE A 136 2.60 5.53 11.95
N ALA A 137 2.16 6.57 12.67
CA ALA A 137 2.78 7.88 12.61
C ALA A 137 4.27 7.81 12.97
N ALA A 138 4.62 7.16 14.08
CA ALA A 138 6.00 6.99 14.53
C ALA A 138 6.87 6.24 13.50
N VAL A 139 6.33 5.18 12.87
CA VAL A 139 7.05 4.46 11.80
C VAL A 139 7.32 5.39 10.62
N TYR A 140 6.34 6.18 10.18
CA TYR A 140 6.51 7.07 9.02
C TYR A 140 7.44 8.25 9.31
N GLU A 141 7.45 8.76 10.54
CA GLU A 141 8.42 9.78 10.98
C GLU A 141 9.87 9.28 10.88
N GLY A 142 10.11 8.00 11.15
CA GLY A 142 11.41 7.35 10.92
C GLY A 142 11.88 7.38 9.45
N PHE A 143 10.97 7.67 8.51
CA PHE A 143 11.25 7.86 7.08
C PHE A 143 11.22 9.32 6.64
N GLY A 144 11.24 10.26 7.59
CA GLY A 144 11.25 11.71 7.31
C GLY A 144 9.87 12.25 6.88
N ILE A 145 8.79 11.48 7.06
CA ILE A 145 7.42 11.90 6.78
C ILE A 145 6.80 12.33 8.11
N ARG A 146 6.68 13.64 8.34
CA ARG A 146 6.08 14.17 9.58
C ARG A 146 4.61 13.84 9.66
N SER A 147 4.12 13.49 10.83
CA SER A 147 2.69 13.33 11.06
C SER A 147 1.97 14.67 11.17
N ALA A 148 0.83 14.81 10.51
CA ALA A 148 -0.14 15.87 10.75
C ALA A 148 -1.23 15.42 11.73
N GLY A 149 -1.35 14.10 11.96
CA GLY A 149 -2.34 13.46 12.79
C GLY A 149 -3.01 12.28 12.07
N ALA A 150 -3.96 11.65 12.74
CA ALA A 150 -4.69 10.51 12.19
C ALA A 150 -6.19 10.59 12.50
N VAL A 151 -7.01 10.12 11.55
CA VAL A 151 -8.45 9.89 11.70
C VAL A 151 -8.69 8.38 11.68
N GLY A 152 -9.03 7.81 12.83
CA GLY A 152 -9.35 6.39 13.02
C GLY A 152 -10.83 6.15 13.31
N ARG A 153 -11.23 4.86 13.35
CA ARG A 153 -12.60 4.44 13.75
C ARG A 153 -12.61 3.48 14.94
N GLY A 154 -11.44 3.18 15.53
CA GLY A 154 -11.32 2.37 16.72
C GLY A 154 -11.68 0.89 16.52
N LEU A 155 -11.59 0.38 15.30
CA LEU A 155 -11.93 -0.99 14.97
C LEU A 155 -10.69 -1.89 15.04
N THR A 156 -10.89 -3.16 15.46
CA THR A 156 -9.83 -4.18 15.51
C THR A 156 -10.14 -5.37 14.58
N VAL A 157 -11.42 -5.69 14.37
CA VAL A 157 -11.85 -6.83 13.56
C VAL A 157 -11.67 -6.50 12.07
N ASN A 158 -10.72 -7.16 11.42
CA ASN A 158 -10.35 -6.81 10.04
C ASN A 158 -11.53 -6.91 9.05
N ARG A 159 -12.45 -7.86 9.21
CA ARG A 159 -13.63 -7.98 8.33
C ARG A 159 -14.50 -6.73 8.36
N SER A 160 -14.71 -6.13 9.53
CA SER A 160 -15.58 -4.95 9.69
C SER A 160 -15.01 -3.66 9.07
N PHE A 161 -13.73 -3.62 8.72
CA PHE A 161 -13.16 -2.46 8.02
C PHE A 161 -13.81 -2.23 6.65
N ALA A 162 -14.30 -3.29 6.01
CA ALA A 162 -14.99 -3.22 4.73
C ALA A 162 -16.42 -2.65 4.86
N ASP A 163 -16.96 -2.55 6.06
CA ASP A 163 -18.31 -2.02 6.30
C ASP A 163 -18.34 -0.48 6.26
N LEU A 164 -17.19 0.17 6.39
CA LEU A 164 -17.08 1.62 6.22
C LEU A 164 -17.50 2.02 4.81
N SER A 165 -18.49 2.90 4.71
CA SER A 165 -19.01 3.38 3.43
C SER A 165 -18.01 4.31 2.72
N GLU A 166 -18.08 4.40 1.40
CA GLU A 166 -17.24 5.34 0.63
C GLU A 166 -17.47 6.79 1.09
N ASP A 167 -18.71 7.19 1.39
CA ASP A 167 -19.04 8.54 1.88
C ASP A 167 -18.41 8.82 3.24
N GLU A 168 -18.38 7.82 4.12
CA GLU A 168 -17.69 7.95 5.42
C GLU A 168 -16.18 8.12 5.21
N ILE A 169 -15.58 7.33 4.33
CA ILE A 169 -14.15 7.46 4.01
C ILE A 169 -13.84 8.83 3.41
N VAL A 170 -14.71 9.38 2.54
CA VAL A 170 -14.56 10.75 2.01
C VAL A 170 -14.59 11.79 3.15
N ARG A 171 -15.49 11.64 4.14
CA ARG A 171 -15.52 12.53 5.30
C ARG A 171 -14.25 12.41 6.13
N MET A 172 -13.77 11.18 6.41
CA MET A 172 -12.51 10.95 7.13
C MET A 172 -11.31 11.60 6.43
N ILE A 173 -11.25 11.50 5.09
CA ILE A 173 -10.20 12.17 4.30
C ILE A 173 -10.32 13.70 4.42
N GLY A 174 -11.54 14.25 4.42
CA GLY A 174 -11.79 15.68 4.63
C GLY A 174 -11.32 16.16 6.00
N GLU A 175 -11.64 15.41 7.07
CA GLU A 175 -11.18 15.68 8.43
C GLU A 175 -9.65 15.65 8.52
N ALA A 176 -9.03 14.65 7.90
CA ALA A 176 -7.58 14.49 7.88
C ALA A 176 -6.88 15.62 7.10
N ALA A 177 -7.42 16.00 5.94
CA ALA A 177 -6.89 17.08 5.11
C ALA A 177 -6.98 18.47 5.77
N ALA A 178 -7.92 18.65 6.70
CA ALA A 178 -8.09 19.88 7.47
C ALA A 178 -7.12 20.01 8.67
N MET A 179 -6.33 18.98 8.96
CA MET A 179 -5.35 19.00 10.05
C MET A 179 -4.24 20.04 9.78
N PRO A 180 -3.78 20.77 10.82
CA PRO A 180 -2.81 21.85 10.64
C PRO A 180 -1.52 21.39 9.94
N GLY A 181 -1.26 21.98 8.79
CA GLY A 181 -0.06 21.76 7.98
C GLY A 181 -0.05 20.44 7.21
N ALA A 182 -1.14 19.68 7.16
CA ALA A 182 -1.24 18.52 6.29
C ALA A 182 -1.08 18.92 4.82
N ASP A 183 -0.14 18.29 4.12
CA ASP A 183 0.11 18.52 2.69
C ASP A 183 -0.23 17.28 1.83
N GLY A 184 -0.74 16.23 2.46
CA GLY A 184 -1.28 15.04 1.84
C GLY A 184 -1.98 14.12 2.84
N VAL A 185 -2.82 13.22 2.32
CA VAL A 185 -3.57 12.23 3.11
C VAL A 185 -3.24 10.82 2.59
N ALA A 186 -3.05 9.85 3.50
CA ALA A 186 -2.98 8.44 3.16
C ALA A 186 -4.09 7.63 3.81
N VAL A 187 -4.81 6.84 3.01
CA VAL A 187 -5.73 5.80 3.48
C VAL A 187 -4.93 4.51 3.66
N VAL A 188 -4.58 4.19 4.92
CA VAL A 188 -3.66 3.11 5.26
C VAL A 188 -4.44 1.88 5.74
N CYS A 189 -5.17 1.26 4.83
CA CYS A 189 -5.81 -0.05 5.04
C CYS A 189 -6.32 -0.61 3.71
N THR A 190 -5.88 -1.80 3.32
CA THR A 190 -6.32 -2.44 2.08
C THR A 190 -7.72 -3.06 2.16
N ASN A 191 -8.33 -3.11 3.36
CA ASN A 191 -9.71 -3.56 3.54
C ASN A 191 -10.70 -2.39 3.73
N MET A 192 -10.31 -1.17 3.37
CA MET A 192 -11.22 -0.02 3.20
C MET A 192 -11.50 0.22 1.72
N ARG A 193 -12.71 0.66 1.37
CA ARG A 193 -13.08 1.05 -0.01
C ARG A 193 -12.52 2.41 -0.38
N GLY A 194 -11.20 2.60 -0.13
CA GLY A 194 -10.53 3.89 -0.22
C GLY A 194 -10.29 4.39 -1.63
N ALA A 195 -10.08 3.52 -2.61
CA ALA A 195 -9.60 3.91 -3.93
C ALA A 195 -10.50 4.93 -4.66
N ARG A 196 -11.83 4.75 -4.61
CA ARG A 196 -12.78 5.69 -5.20
C ARG A 196 -12.95 6.93 -4.32
N ALA A 197 -13.06 6.75 -3.01
CA ALA A 197 -13.16 7.84 -2.05
C ALA A 197 -11.94 8.77 -2.12
N ALA A 198 -10.73 8.23 -2.21
CA ALA A 198 -9.50 8.99 -2.39
C ALA A 198 -9.51 9.83 -3.68
N ALA A 199 -9.90 9.24 -4.80
CA ALA A 199 -9.97 9.95 -6.08
C ALA A 199 -11.03 11.06 -6.08
N GLU A 200 -12.14 10.87 -5.38
CA GLU A 200 -13.16 11.90 -5.20
C GLU A 200 -12.68 13.03 -4.29
N ALA A 201 -12.13 12.69 -3.12
CA ALA A 201 -11.64 13.67 -2.15
C ALA A 201 -10.49 14.50 -2.74
N GLU A 202 -9.53 13.89 -3.46
CA GLU A 202 -8.44 14.61 -4.12
C GLU A 202 -8.94 15.66 -5.12
N ARG A 203 -9.98 15.32 -5.90
CA ARG A 203 -10.58 16.28 -6.85
C ARG A 203 -11.24 17.46 -6.14
N ARG A 204 -11.88 17.24 -4.98
CA ARG A 204 -12.60 18.27 -4.20
C ARG A 204 -11.65 19.14 -3.39
N LEU A 205 -10.72 18.52 -2.68
CA LEU A 205 -9.86 19.17 -1.70
C LEU A 205 -8.59 19.76 -2.31
N LYS A 206 -8.19 19.31 -3.52
CA LYS A 206 -6.92 19.68 -4.18
C LYS A 206 -5.68 19.34 -3.35
N VAL A 207 -5.79 18.35 -2.46
CA VAL A 207 -4.71 17.80 -1.65
C VAL A 207 -4.43 16.39 -2.17
N PRO A 208 -3.16 15.97 -2.34
CA PRO A 208 -2.82 14.61 -2.73
C PRO A 208 -3.41 13.57 -1.77
N VAL A 209 -4.08 12.55 -2.29
CA VAL A 209 -4.64 11.46 -1.50
C VAL A 209 -4.10 10.12 -1.98
N VAL A 210 -3.40 9.40 -1.12
CA VAL A 210 -2.79 8.09 -1.37
C VAL A 210 -3.70 7.00 -0.83
N ASP A 211 -4.28 6.16 -1.71
CA ASP A 211 -5.02 4.96 -1.29
C ASP A 211 -4.13 3.73 -1.37
N SER A 212 -4.11 2.90 -0.32
CA SER A 212 -3.23 1.74 -0.20
C SER A 212 -3.37 0.74 -1.35
N VAL A 213 -4.60 0.39 -1.78
CA VAL A 213 -4.80 -0.58 -2.87
C VAL A 213 -4.40 0.02 -4.21
N ALA A 214 -4.80 1.26 -4.47
CA ALA A 214 -4.52 1.92 -5.74
C ALA A 214 -3.02 2.11 -5.98
N VAL A 215 -2.27 2.56 -4.96
CA VAL A 215 -0.82 2.72 -5.10
C VAL A 215 -0.09 1.38 -5.18
N THR A 216 -0.59 0.35 -4.49
CA THR A 216 -0.04 -1.02 -4.58
C THR A 216 -0.15 -1.55 -5.99
N VAL A 217 -1.29 -1.39 -6.67
CA VAL A 217 -1.46 -1.80 -8.07
C VAL A 217 -0.49 -1.06 -8.99
N GLY A 218 -0.38 0.27 -8.85
CA GLY A 218 0.54 1.07 -9.67
C GLY A 218 2.01 0.71 -9.44
N HIS A 219 2.39 0.46 -8.19
CA HIS A 219 3.73 0.03 -7.80
C HIS A 219 4.04 -1.36 -8.34
N ALA A 220 3.12 -2.31 -8.21
CA ALA A 220 3.26 -3.67 -8.72
C ALA A 220 3.44 -3.71 -10.24
N LEU A 221 2.65 -2.95 -11.00
CA LEU A 221 2.80 -2.84 -12.45
C LEU A 221 4.18 -2.32 -12.85
N ARG A 222 4.70 -1.31 -12.11
CA ARG A 222 6.02 -0.74 -12.37
C ARG A 222 7.13 -1.76 -12.11
N LEU A 223 7.10 -2.45 -10.95
CA LEU A 223 8.11 -3.44 -10.59
C LEU A 223 8.07 -4.69 -11.47
N ALA A 224 6.89 -5.11 -11.91
CA ALA A 224 6.73 -6.22 -12.84
C ALA A 224 7.13 -5.88 -14.29
N GLY A 225 7.60 -4.64 -14.54
CA GLY A 225 8.06 -4.21 -15.86
C GLY A 225 6.93 -4.02 -16.88
N TYR A 226 5.70 -3.73 -16.43
CA TYR A 226 4.59 -3.48 -17.34
C TYR A 226 4.77 -2.16 -18.11
N GLY A 227 5.05 -2.28 -19.42
CA GLY A 227 5.26 -1.14 -20.33
C GLY A 227 4.01 -0.61 -21.02
N GLY A 228 2.84 -1.18 -20.75
CA GLY A 228 1.57 -0.79 -21.38
C GLY A 228 0.93 0.47 -20.81
N VAL A 229 -0.25 0.82 -21.34
CA VAL A 229 -1.02 1.99 -20.89
C VAL A 229 -1.52 1.78 -19.48
N ARG A 230 -1.04 2.60 -18.56
CA ARG A 230 -1.49 2.59 -17.16
C ARG A 230 -2.97 2.97 -17.03
N PRO A 231 -3.71 2.43 -16.05
CA PRO A 231 -5.11 2.74 -15.86
C PRO A 231 -5.37 4.26 -15.78
N LYS A 232 -6.22 4.79 -16.68
CA LYS A 232 -6.51 6.23 -16.76
C LYS A 232 -7.42 6.74 -15.64
N LYS A 233 -8.00 5.86 -14.81
CA LYS A 233 -9.16 6.20 -13.95
C LYS A 233 -8.82 6.69 -12.53
N ASN A 234 -7.58 6.63 -12.10
CA ASN A 234 -7.16 7.25 -10.82
C ASN A 234 -6.06 8.25 -11.11
N ARG A 235 -6.44 9.47 -11.50
CA ARG A 235 -5.54 10.61 -11.63
C ARG A 235 -5.37 11.31 -10.27
N GLY A 236 -5.18 10.53 -9.21
CA GLY A 236 -4.58 11.00 -8.01
C GLY A 236 -3.06 11.01 -8.15
N CYS A 237 -2.34 11.09 -7.09
CA CYS A 237 -0.88 11.17 -7.00
C CYS A 237 -0.11 10.15 -7.88
N ILE A 238 -0.76 9.09 -8.36
CA ILE A 238 -0.22 8.08 -9.30
C ILE A 238 0.11 8.69 -10.69
N SER A 239 -0.50 9.80 -11.08
CA SER A 239 -0.28 10.43 -12.40
C SER A 239 0.76 11.54 -12.39
N ALA A 240 1.26 11.96 -11.24
CA ALA A 240 2.22 13.06 -11.08
C ALA A 240 3.67 12.72 -11.49
N GLY A 241 3.89 11.67 -12.28
CA GLY A 241 5.15 11.39 -12.98
C GLY A 241 5.48 12.39 -14.08
N ARG A 242 4.85 13.56 -14.14
CA ARG A 242 5.26 14.69 -14.99
C ARG A 242 6.00 15.73 -14.14
N ARG A 243 7.28 15.80 -14.39
CA ARG A 243 8.21 16.80 -13.91
C ARG A 243 7.57 18.20 -13.88
N ARG A 244 7.41 18.78 -12.68
CA ARG A 244 7.60 20.20 -12.52
C ARG A 244 9.09 20.36 -12.19
N GLY A 245 9.80 21.08 -13.03
CA GLY A 245 11.19 21.48 -12.79
C GLY A 245 11.24 22.24 -11.46
N GLY A 246 11.88 21.66 -10.49
CA GLY A 246 12.21 22.22 -9.20
C GLY A 246 13.52 21.57 -8.79
N GLN A 247 14.50 22.40 -8.50
CA GLN A 247 15.87 22.06 -8.15
C GLN A 247 15.92 20.99 -7.06
N GLY A 248 16.79 20.00 -7.27
CA GLY A 248 17.02 18.92 -6.34
C GLY A 248 17.35 19.44 -4.94
N THR A 249 16.68 18.90 -3.96
CA THR A 249 17.15 18.91 -2.58
C THR A 249 17.67 17.51 -2.32
N ASP A 250 18.96 17.43 -2.05
CA ASP A 250 19.70 16.22 -1.74
C ASP A 250 19.02 15.44 -0.60
N TRP A 251 18.51 14.28 -0.95
CA TRP A 251 18.22 13.22 -0.02
C TRP A 251 19.52 12.43 0.17
N PRO A 252 19.89 12.01 1.41
CA PRO A 252 21.10 11.22 1.62
C PRO A 252 21.09 10.00 0.69
N ALA A 253 22.15 9.86 -0.09
CA ALA A 253 22.33 8.79 -1.09
C ALA A 253 22.33 7.37 -0.50
N ASP A 254 22.34 7.25 0.81
CA ASP A 254 22.49 6.01 1.58
C ASP A 254 21.17 5.37 1.96
N ALA A 255 20.03 5.98 1.66
CA ALA A 255 18.72 5.36 1.78
C ALA A 255 18.40 4.56 0.51
N GLU A 256 19.28 3.65 0.12
CA GLU A 256 19.00 2.67 -0.94
C GLU A 256 17.77 1.85 -0.56
N VAL A 257 16.74 1.91 -1.39
CA VAL A 257 15.68 0.89 -1.41
C VAL A 257 16.34 -0.38 -1.91
N PRO A 258 16.52 -1.44 -1.09
CA PRO A 258 17.12 -2.68 -1.55
C PRO A 258 16.15 -3.34 -2.54
N GLY A 259 16.53 -3.43 -3.78
CA GLY A 259 15.72 -4.01 -4.85
C GLY A 259 16.39 -3.96 -6.22
N HIS A 260 17.66 -3.56 -6.29
CA HIS A 260 18.46 -3.69 -7.50
C HIS A 260 19.66 -4.60 -7.24
N CYS A 261 19.43 -5.92 -7.34
CA CYS A 261 20.53 -6.86 -7.58
C CYS A 261 21.06 -6.57 -8.99
N ARG A 262 22.21 -5.89 -9.08
CA ARG A 262 22.93 -5.75 -10.34
C ARG A 262 23.42 -7.13 -10.76
N ARG A 263 22.89 -7.65 -11.87
CA ARG A 263 23.50 -8.79 -12.55
C ARG A 263 24.93 -8.41 -12.94
N ARG A 264 25.90 -9.19 -12.49
CA ARG A 264 27.18 -9.36 -13.20
C ARG A 264 27.01 -10.39 -14.29
#